data_79a0ec570b83c8ceccee7c9429c71e0c
#
_entry.id   79a0ec570b83c8ceccee7c9429c71e0c
#
_cell.length_a   1.000
_cell.length_b   1.000
_cell.length_c   1.000
_cell.angle_alpha   90.00
_cell.angle_beta   90.00
_cell.angle_gamma   90.00
#
_symmetry.space_group_name_H-M   'P 1'
#
loop_
_entity.id
_entity.type
_entity.pdbx_description
1 polymer ?
#
loop_
_entity_poly.entity_id
_entity_poly.type
_entity_poly.pdbx_seq_one_letter_code
_entity_poly.pdbx_strand_id
1 'polypeptide(L)'
;TYELHKRLLKSKSTVNCLHPGVVNTNFANDNALPFKIMASLIKYFGVSPKEGSQTILYLVNNNDIRNASGLYFKKCMPVESSLVSHNQKSSEKLWDYSEEILSKYL
;
A
#
# COMPACT_ATOMS: atom_id res chain seq x y z
N THR A 1 2.85 -2.62 7.61
CA THR A 1 3.73 -1.44 7.65
C THR A 1 4.04 -1.04 9.08
N TYR A 2 3.06 -0.71 9.91
CA TYR A 2 3.27 -0.21 11.28
C TYR A 2 4.04 -1.18 12.18
N GLU A 3 3.74 -2.48 12.14
CA GLU A 3 4.49 -3.47 12.92
C GLU A 3 5.94 -3.59 12.43
N LEU A 4 6.16 -3.63 11.11
CA LEU A 4 7.50 -3.67 10.54
C LEU A 4 8.29 -2.40 10.88
N HIS A 5 7.66 -1.23 10.87
CA HIS A 5 8.30 0.01 11.31
C HIS A 5 8.85 -0.10 12.73
N LYS A 6 8.05 -0.62 13.69
CA LYS A 6 8.50 -0.82 15.07
C LYS A 6 9.71 -1.76 15.16
N ARG A 7 9.70 -2.84 14.38
CA ARG A 7 10.80 -3.81 14.33
C ARG A 7 12.07 -3.22 13.72
N LEU A 8 11.94 -2.24 12.83
CA LEU A 8 13.06 -1.56 12.17
C LEU A 8 13.61 -0.34 12.91
N LEU A 9 13.08 0.06 14.08
CA LEU A 9 13.49 1.27 14.79
C LEU A 9 15.00 1.35 15.10
N LYS A 10 15.67 0.21 15.21
CA LYS A 10 17.12 0.14 15.44
C LYS A 10 17.94 -0.02 14.15
N SER A 11 17.30 -0.04 13.00
CA SER A 11 17.95 -0.17 11.69
C SER A 11 18.00 1.16 10.97
N LYS A 12 18.78 1.23 9.89
CA LYS A 12 18.78 2.37 8.97
C LYS A 12 17.70 2.27 7.87
N SER A 13 16.88 1.21 7.93
CA SER A 13 15.84 0.96 6.93
C SER A 13 14.56 1.67 7.31
N THR A 14 13.86 2.17 6.32
CA THR A 14 12.54 2.78 6.45
C THR A 14 11.48 1.92 5.75
N VAL A 15 10.26 1.96 6.22
CA VAL A 15 9.12 1.27 5.63
C VAL A 15 7.90 2.18 5.60
N ASN A 16 7.35 2.35 4.43
CA ASN A 16 6.13 3.12 4.21
C ASN A 16 5.17 2.31 3.34
N CYS A 17 3.91 2.67 3.33
CA CYS A 17 2.93 2.13 2.40
C CYS A 17 2.21 3.26 1.67
N LEU A 18 1.62 2.92 0.55
CA LEU A 18 0.90 3.90 -0.26
C LEU A 18 -0.39 3.31 -0.85
N HIS A 19 -1.29 4.20 -1.23
CA HIS A 19 -2.47 3.89 -2.04
C HIS A 19 -2.28 4.52 -3.43
N PRO A 20 -2.21 3.71 -4.50
CA PRO A 20 -1.99 4.23 -5.86
C PRO A 20 -3.22 4.90 -6.47
N GLY A 21 -4.36 4.88 -5.80
CA GLY A 21 -5.66 5.23 -6.39
C GLY A 21 -6.32 4.04 -7.08
N VAL A 22 -7.47 4.29 -7.69
CA VAL A 22 -8.13 3.31 -8.57
C VAL A 22 -7.51 3.44 -9.95
N VAL A 23 -6.49 2.60 -10.22
CA VAL A 23 -5.74 2.68 -11.47
C VAL A 23 -6.47 1.94 -12.59
N ASN A 24 -6.66 2.63 -13.71
CA ASN A 24 -7.24 2.05 -14.91
C ASN A 24 -6.22 1.10 -15.56
N THR A 25 -6.34 -0.18 -15.22
CA THR A 25 -5.54 -1.27 -15.79
C THR A 25 -6.44 -2.30 -16.45
N ASN A 26 -5.89 -3.21 -17.23
CA ASN A 26 -6.63 -4.31 -17.84
C ASN A 26 -7.06 -5.40 -16.84
N PHE A 27 -6.93 -5.17 -15.53
CA PHE A 27 -7.21 -6.15 -14.48
C PHE A 27 -8.65 -6.67 -14.46
N ALA A 28 -9.62 -5.89 -14.94
CA ALA A 28 -11.05 -6.23 -14.91
C ALA A 28 -11.60 -6.72 -16.28
N ASN A 29 -10.76 -7.23 -17.17
CA ASN A 29 -11.19 -7.73 -18.48
C ASN A 29 -11.81 -9.15 -18.46
N ASP A 30 -12.09 -9.71 -17.29
CA ASP A 30 -12.79 -10.99 -17.16
C ASP A 30 -14.26 -10.86 -17.60
N ASN A 31 -14.74 -11.92 -18.28
CA ASN A 31 -15.98 -11.94 -19.05
C ASN A 31 -17.29 -11.94 -18.23
N ALA A 32 -17.27 -11.81 -16.90
CA ALA A 32 -18.49 -11.77 -16.09
C ALA A 32 -19.16 -10.38 -16.13
N LEU A 33 -20.47 -10.36 -16.34
CA LEU A 33 -21.27 -9.14 -16.52
C LEU A 33 -21.04 -8.06 -15.42
N PRO A 34 -21.00 -8.38 -14.11
CA PRO A 34 -20.76 -7.38 -13.08
C PRO A 34 -19.37 -6.77 -13.17
N PHE A 35 -18.36 -7.52 -13.63
CA PHE A 35 -17.00 -7.02 -13.86
C PHE A 35 -16.90 -6.06 -15.04
N LYS A 36 -17.69 -6.25 -16.08
CA LYS A 36 -17.74 -5.31 -17.23
C LYS A 36 -18.26 -3.94 -16.84
N ILE A 37 -19.29 -3.88 -15.99
CA ILE A 37 -19.83 -2.60 -15.50
C ILE A 37 -18.78 -1.91 -14.63
N MET A 38 -18.14 -2.63 -13.71
CA MET A 38 -17.10 -2.10 -12.85
C MET A 38 -15.87 -1.65 -13.64
N ALA A 39 -15.45 -2.42 -14.64
CA ALA A 39 -14.37 -2.06 -15.57
C ALA A 39 -14.68 -0.77 -16.34
N SER A 40 -15.91 -0.59 -16.79
CA SER A 40 -16.36 0.63 -17.46
C SER A 40 -16.30 1.85 -16.54
N LEU A 41 -16.71 1.71 -15.27
CA LEU A 41 -16.62 2.77 -14.28
C LEU A 41 -15.16 3.11 -13.95
N ILE A 42 -14.29 2.10 -13.79
CA ILE A 42 -12.85 2.28 -13.57
C ILE A 42 -12.20 2.99 -14.77
N LYS A 43 -12.60 2.64 -16.00
CA LYS A 43 -12.11 3.29 -17.23
C LYS A 43 -12.49 4.77 -17.29
N TYR A 44 -13.63 5.15 -16.74
CA TYR A 44 -14.12 6.53 -16.77
C TYR A 44 -13.61 7.38 -15.59
N PHE A 45 -13.53 6.80 -14.38
CA PHE A 45 -13.18 7.51 -13.15
C PHE A 45 -11.79 7.16 -12.61
N GLY A 46 -11.14 6.15 -13.15
CA GLY A 46 -9.83 5.70 -12.70
C GLY A 46 -8.71 6.64 -13.15
N VAL A 47 -7.64 6.69 -12.37
CA VAL A 47 -6.41 7.40 -12.74
C VAL A 47 -5.61 6.58 -13.75
N SER A 48 -4.85 7.25 -14.60
CA SER A 48 -3.95 6.57 -15.54
C SER A 48 -2.84 5.81 -14.77
N PRO A 49 -2.23 4.77 -15.35
CA PRO A 49 -1.07 4.09 -14.76
C PRO A 49 0.08 5.05 -14.42
N LYS A 50 0.28 6.09 -15.25
CA LYS A 50 1.27 7.14 -15.02
C LYS A 50 0.97 7.94 -13.76
N GLU A 51 -0.28 8.33 -13.53
CA GLU A 51 -0.70 9.02 -12.31
C GLU A 51 -0.64 8.10 -11.09
N GLY A 52 -1.05 6.83 -11.23
CA GLY A 52 -0.97 5.82 -10.17
C GLY A 52 0.47 5.57 -9.69
N SER A 53 1.46 5.67 -10.58
CA SER A 53 2.88 5.50 -10.25
C SER A 53 3.51 6.72 -9.58
N GLN A 54 2.89 7.90 -9.61
CA GLN A 54 3.51 9.13 -9.09
C GLN A 54 3.86 9.04 -7.60
N THR A 55 2.98 8.45 -6.78
CA THR A 55 3.27 8.31 -5.33
C THR A 55 4.42 7.33 -5.08
N ILE A 56 4.58 6.31 -5.92
CA ILE A 56 5.71 5.37 -5.85
C ILE A 56 7.02 6.14 -6.17
N LEU A 57 7.04 6.85 -7.28
CA LEU A 57 8.20 7.65 -7.70
C LEU A 57 8.55 8.74 -6.67
N TYR A 58 7.55 9.36 -6.07
CA TYR A 58 7.73 10.31 -4.98
C TYR A 58 8.45 9.69 -3.79
N LEU A 59 8.01 8.51 -3.34
CA LEU A 59 8.62 7.79 -2.21
C LEU A 59 10.07 7.36 -2.48
N VAL A 60 10.40 7.05 -3.74
CA VAL A 60 11.75 6.61 -4.13
C VAL A 60 12.72 7.79 -4.32
N ASN A 61 12.25 8.89 -4.90
CA ASN A 61 13.12 9.96 -5.38
C ASN A 61 13.16 11.19 -4.47
N ASN A 62 12.21 11.36 -3.54
CA ASN A 62 12.14 12.56 -2.71
C ASN A 62 13.05 12.45 -1.48
N ASN A 63 14.08 13.31 -1.45
CA ASN A 63 15.03 13.36 -0.34
C ASN A 63 14.41 13.85 0.98
N ASP A 64 13.37 14.67 0.94
CA ASP A 64 12.73 15.23 2.14
C ASP A 64 12.08 14.16 3.02
N ILE A 65 11.67 13.04 2.40
CA ILE A 65 11.04 11.91 3.10
C ILE A 65 11.98 10.71 3.28
N ARG A 66 13.25 10.86 2.97
CA ARG A 66 14.22 9.75 3.02
C ARG A 66 14.29 9.06 4.38
N ASN A 67 14.06 9.79 5.46
CA ASN A 67 14.05 9.28 6.82
C ASN A 67 12.62 9.02 7.35
N ALA A 68 11.60 9.27 6.54
CA ALA A 68 10.22 9.01 6.93
C ALA A 68 9.97 7.50 6.97
N SER A 69 9.35 7.01 8.03
CA SER A 69 9.06 5.60 8.21
C SER A 69 7.77 5.40 9.00
N GLY A 70 7.05 4.33 8.71
CA GLY A 70 5.77 4.01 9.34
C GLY A 70 4.62 4.89 8.86
N LEU A 71 4.72 5.48 7.67
CA LEU A 71 3.70 6.37 7.13
C LEU A 71 2.90 5.71 6.01
N TYR A 72 1.66 6.16 5.87
CA TYR A 72 0.77 5.82 4.77
C TYR A 72 0.61 7.03 3.84
N PHE A 73 0.86 6.83 2.55
CA PHE A 73 0.86 7.89 1.54
C PHE A 73 -0.31 7.74 0.56
N LYS A 74 -0.89 8.88 0.19
CA LYS A 74 -1.88 9.00 -0.87
C LYS A 74 -1.64 10.30 -1.62
N LYS A 75 -1.54 10.26 -2.95
CA LYS A 75 -1.28 11.43 -3.80
C LYS A 75 -0.05 12.23 -3.35
N CYS A 76 1.07 11.53 -3.13
CA CYS A 76 2.34 12.09 -2.69
C CYS A 76 2.32 12.80 -1.32
N MET A 77 1.29 12.59 -0.49
CA MET A 77 1.17 13.18 0.84
C MET A 77 0.99 12.09 1.89
N PRO A 78 1.58 12.23 3.09
CA PRO A 78 1.26 11.39 4.22
C PRO A 78 -0.18 11.65 4.66
N VAL A 79 -0.94 10.61 4.90
CA VAL A 79 -2.33 10.68 5.37
C VAL A 79 -2.57 9.65 6.46
N GLU A 80 -3.56 9.88 7.29
CA GLU A 80 -3.99 8.88 8.26
C GLU A 80 -4.66 7.69 7.56
N SER A 81 -4.28 6.50 7.98
CA SER A 81 -4.97 5.27 7.57
C SER A 81 -6.16 4.98 8.48
N SER A 82 -6.92 3.92 8.22
CA SER A 82 -8.07 3.57 9.04
C SER A 82 -7.70 3.32 10.51
N LEU A 83 -8.58 3.67 11.45
CA LEU A 83 -8.36 3.44 12.89
C LEU A 83 -8.00 1.98 13.21
N VAL A 84 -8.61 1.02 12.49
CA VAL A 84 -8.34 -0.41 12.67
C VAL A 84 -6.88 -0.76 12.38
N SER A 85 -6.25 -0.09 11.41
CA SER A 85 -4.84 -0.34 11.05
C SER A 85 -3.84 0.09 12.12
N HIS A 86 -4.26 0.94 13.06
CA HIS A 86 -3.46 1.37 14.22
C HIS A 86 -3.61 0.45 15.45
N ASN A 87 -4.46 -0.60 15.36
CA ASN A 87 -4.61 -1.54 16.45
C ASN A 87 -3.36 -2.43 16.58
N GLN A 88 -2.60 -2.19 17.63
CA GLN A 88 -1.33 -2.88 17.87
C GLN A 88 -1.50 -4.40 17.99
N LYS A 89 -2.48 -4.88 18.75
CA LYS A 89 -2.72 -6.32 18.93
C LYS A 89 -3.04 -7.02 17.61
N SER A 90 -3.78 -6.34 16.72
CA SER A 90 -4.11 -6.88 15.40
C SER A 90 -2.89 -6.93 14.49
N SER A 91 -2.03 -5.92 14.53
CA SER A 91 -0.81 -5.89 13.70
C SER A 91 0.23 -6.92 14.17
N GLU A 92 0.38 -7.14 15.47
CA GLU A 92 1.22 -8.18 16.04
C GLU A 92 0.72 -9.57 15.65
N LYS A 93 -0.59 -9.86 15.85
CA LYS A 93 -1.19 -11.14 15.44
C LYS A 93 -1.03 -11.42 13.94
N LEU A 94 -1.22 -10.40 13.10
CA LEU A 94 -1.03 -10.56 11.66
C LEU A 94 0.44 -10.87 11.33
N TRP A 95 1.37 -10.25 12.04
CA TRP A 95 2.79 -10.53 11.87
C TRP A 95 3.12 -11.97 12.23
N ASP A 96 2.76 -12.40 13.45
CA ASP A 96 3.02 -13.75 13.95
C ASP A 96 2.41 -14.84 13.05
N TYR A 97 1.17 -14.62 12.61
CA TYR A 97 0.50 -15.53 11.69
C TYR A 97 1.22 -15.59 10.32
N SER A 98 1.73 -14.45 9.84
CA SER A 98 2.48 -14.41 8.59
C SER A 98 3.80 -15.16 8.71
N GLU A 99 4.52 -15.00 9.82
CA GLU A 99 5.76 -15.74 10.10
C GLU A 99 5.49 -17.26 10.21
N GLU A 100 4.41 -17.65 10.88
CA GLU A 100 4.02 -19.06 10.98
C GLU A 100 3.78 -19.70 9.61
N ILE A 101 3.06 -19.00 8.71
CA ILE A 101 2.83 -19.51 7.36
C ILE A 101 4.15 -19.60 6.58
N LEU A 102 4.97 -18.55 6.64
CA LEU A 102 6.21 -18.46 5.87
C LEU A 102 7.27 -19.43 6.37
N SER A 103 7.29 -19.77 7.67
CA SER A 103 8.25 -20.72 8.24
C SER A 103 8.20 -22.12 7.59
N LYS A 104 7.09 -22.44 6.90
CA LYS A 104 6.94 -23.69 6.13
C LYS A 104 7.67 -23.65 4.78
N TYR A 105 8.11 -22.47 4.34
CA TYR A 105 8.75 -22.24 3.04
C TYR A 105 10.18 -21.71 3.14
N LEU A 106 10.63 -21.37 4.35
CA LEU A 106 11.98 -20.92 4.70
C LEU A 106 12.74 -22.01 5.43
#